data_744337ef76d0c8b2e3b94fd78b5ef503
#
_entry.id   744337ef76d0c8b2e3b94fd78b5ef503
#
_cell.length_a   1.000
_cell.length_b   1.000
_cell.length_c   1.000
_cell.angle_alpha   90.00
_cell.angle_beta   90.00
_cell.angle_gamma   90.00
#
_symmetry.space_group_name_H-M   'P 1'
#
loop_
_entity.id
_entity.type
_entity.pdbx_description
1 polymer ?
#
loop_
_entity_poly.entity_id
_entity_poly.type
_entity_poly.pdbx_seq_one_letter_code
_entity_poly.pdbx_strand_id
1 'polypeptide(L)'
;MLKRVIIGIVVCFGLVMPIQAQTYKGTLGKYSIMLSIQDDAVSTYMYTRYLKEIPLEREGYTFYQRYSSKEQKLELFELRLVGENLQGTWQNKQRVLPVHLTPVEQSLADYRAEHMKFTLIGEKQFAKQTIELIKEDHSNFAFYRLGKGFTQAQQAFLNPLLAKLHRDYVLNFLQCEEASYEPQISLVSDEYFSVVIQYQISCGGPHPEYGEQMLNFDLSKLAQLHNLTERFPKLDYYSLLKEKYANNNELQAECEYFESRDNWATVKWRLTADGVIIQPYYGHSMAPCEVDFFLSTQELND
;
A
#
# COMPACT_ATOMS: atom_id res chain seq x y z
N MET A 1 61.79 1.86 -46.94
CA MET A 1 60.81 2.91 -46.46
C MET A 1 59.42 2.30 -46.30
N LEU A 2 59.01 1.93 -45.08
CA LEU A 2 57.77 1.34 -44.84
C LEU A 2 56.80 2.43 -44.26
N LYS A 3 55.76 2.82 -45.00
CA LYS A 3 54.73 3.75 -44.53
C LYS A 3 53.75 3.00 -43.64
N ARG A 4 53.74 3.32 -42.35
CA ARG A 4 52.70 2.85 -41.42
C ARG A 4 51.42 3.69 -41.61
N VAL A 5 50.36 3.02 -42.02
CA VAL A 5 49.02 3.58 -42.04
C VAL A 5 48.39 3.32 -40.66
N ILE A 6 48.07 4.36 -39.91
CA ILE A 6 47.35 4.30 -38.65
C ILE A 6 45.84 4.44 -39.02
N ILE A 7 45.10 3.35 -38.89
CA ILE A 7 43.64 3.39 -39.00
C ILE A 7 43.07 3.73 -37.60
N GLY A 8 42.59 4.97 -37.47
CA GLY A 8 41.88 5.39 -36.26
C GLY A 8 40.49 4.80 -36.24
N ILE A 9 40.18 3.90 -35.28
CA ILE A 9 38.86 3.41 -35.00
C ILE A 9 38.16 4.48 -34.15
N VAL A 10 37.19 5.19 -34.73
CA VAL A 10 36.26 6.06 -33.99
C VAL A 10 35.19 5.17 -33.38
N VAL A 11 35.32 4.89 -32.09
CA VAL A 11 34.26 4.22 -31.31
C VAL A 11 33.22 5.28 -30.96
N CYS A 12 32.09 5.30 -31.69
CA CYS A 12 30.94 6.05 -31.28
C CYS A 12 30.32 5.36 -30.07
N PHE A 13 30.59 5.85 -28.85
CA PHE A 13 29.81 5.55 -27.69
C PHE A 13 28.43 6.21 -27.85
N GLY A 14 27.47 5.45 -28.34
CA GLY A 14 26.07 5.83 -28.21
C GLY A 14 25.72 5.90 -26.72
N LEU A 15 25.55 7.11 -26.22
CA LEU A 15 24.97 7.32 -24.88
C LEU A 15 23.55 6.76 -24.95
N VAL A 16 23.34 5.54 -24.45
CA VAL A 16 22.03 5.01 -24.11
C VAL A 16 21.59 5.81 -22.87
N MET A 17 20.91 6.93 -23.10
CA MET A 17 20.23 7.61 -22.00
C MET A 17 19.17 6.66 -21.46
N PRO A 18 19.10 6.45 -20.14
CA PRO A 18 17.97 5.73 -19.56
C PRO A 18 16.71 6.50 -19.93
N ILE A 19 15.76 5.81 -20.53
CA ILE A 19 14.47 6.37 -20.88
C ILE A 19 13.77 6.66 -19.57
N GLN A 20 13.75 7.92 -19.15
CA GLN A 20 12.97 8.40 -18.01
C GLN A 20 11.52 8.45 -18.43
N ALA A 21 10.63 7.98 -17.54
CA ALA A 21 9.20 8.17 -17.71
C ALA A 21 8.90 9.64 -17.96
N GLN A 22 8.31 9.95 -19.11
CA GLN A 22 8.00 11.32 -19.49
C GLN A 22 6.62 11.68 -19.01
N THR A 23 6.52 12.72 -18.18
CA THR A 23 5.25 13.21 -17.65
C THR A 23 4.80 14.45 -18.41
N TYR A 24 3.53 14.49 -18.69
CA TYR A 24 2.85 15.62 -19.35
C TYR A 24 1.71 16.12 -18.48
N LYS A 25 1.46 17.42 -18.50
CA LYS A 25 0.34 18.07 -17.80
C LYS A 25 -0.41 18.98 -18.76
N GLY A 26 -1.73 19.04 -18.64
CA GLY A 26 -2.54 19.91 -19.49
C GLY A 26 -4.02 19.62 -19.37
N THR A 27 -4.74 19.62 -20.53
CA THR A 27 -6.19 19.53 -20.53
C THR A 27 -6.72 18.42 -21.43
N LEU A 28 -7.80 17.81 -20.97
CA LEU A 28 -8.71 16.96 -21.71
C LEU A 28 -10.07 17.67 -21.73
N GLY A 29 -10.39 18.33 -22.83
CA GLY A 29 -11.49 19.29 -22.87
C GLY A 29 -11.30 20.39 -21.83
N LYS A 30 -12.22 20.47 -20.85
CA LYS A 30 -12.14 21.41 -19.71
C LYS A 30 -11.48 20.84 -18.45
N TYR A 31 -11.10 19.57 -18.48
CA TYR A 31 -10.56 18.87 -17.31
C TYR A 31 -9.03 18.94 -17.32
N SER A 32 -8.43 19.27 -16.17
CA SER A 32 -6.99 19.19 -16.01
C SER A 32 -6.56 17.76 -15.75
N ILE A 33 -5.57 17.29 -16.52
CA ILE A 33 -5.02 15.94 -16.42
C ILE A 33 -3.49 15.96 -16.38
N MET A 34 -2.93 14.86 -15.89
CA MET A 34 -1.53 14.49 -16.10
C MET A 34 -1.47 13.11 -16.75
N LEU A 35 -0.51 12.91 -17.64
CA LEU A 35 -0.23 11.66 -18.34
C LEU A 35 1.24 11.30 -18.14
N SER A 36 1.51 10.10 -17.64
CA SER A 36 2.87 9.52 -17.57
C SER A 36 3.02 8.46 -18.64
N ILE A 37 4.04 8.61 -19.48
CA ILE A 37 4.38 7.68 -20.56
C ILE A 37 5.62 6.90 -20.13
N GLN A 38 5.52 5.56 -20.09
CA GLN A 38 6.63 4.66 -19.82
C GLN A 38 6.80 3.74 -21.04
N ASP A 39 8.03 3.61 -21.54
CA ASP A 39 8.24 2.92 -22.82
C ASP A 39 7.99 1.40 -22.74
N ASP A 40 8.32 0.75 -21.63
CA ASP A 40 8.18 -0.71 -21.43
C ASP A 40 7.15 -1.08 -20.36
N ALA A 41 6.36 -0.13 -19.88
CA ALA A 41 5.38 -0.34 -18.83
C ALA A 41 4.01 0.27 -19.19
N VAL A 42 3.05 -0.01 -18.36
CA VAL A 42 1.71 0.55 -18.48
C VAL A 42 1.79 2.07 -18.30
N SER A 43 1.42 2.82 -19.33
CA SER A 43 1.23 4.27 -19.21
C SER A 43 0.04 4.57 -18.32
N THR A 44 0.05 5.70 -17.63
CA THR A 44 -1.04 6.07 -16.73
C THR A 44 -1.43 7.53 -16.91
N TYR A 45 -2.72 7.83 -16.77
CA TYR A 45 -3.13 9.22 -16.61
C TYR A 45 -3.98 9.39 -15.35
N MET A 46 -4.14 10.63 -14.91
CA MET A 46 -5.04 10.98 -13.82
C MET A 46 -5.68 12.35 -14.06
N TYR A 47 -6.90 12.51 -13.60
CA TYR A 47 -7.49 13.84 -13.43
C TYR A 47 -6.87 14.47 -12.18
N THR A 48 -6.31 15.67 -12.33
CA THR A 48 -5.62 16.39 -11.21
C THR A 48 -6.53 16.63 -10.02
N ARG A 49 -7.85 16.66 -10.23
CA ARG A 49 -8.85 16.82 -9.17
C ARG A 49 -9.05 15.56 -8.32
N TYR A 50 -8.88 14.37 -8.93
CA TYR A 50 -9.23 13.11 -8.25
C TYR A 50 -8.02 12.33 -7.77
N LEU A 51 -6.83 12.63 -8.27
CA LEU A 51 -5.55 11.98 -7.99
C LEU A 51 -5.52 10.45 -8.25
N LYS A 52 -6.62 9.86 -8.72
CA LYS A 52 -6.74 8.44 -9.05
C LYS A 52 -6.05 8.16 -10.39
N GLU A 53 -5.13 7.20 -10.41
CA GLU A 53 -4.50 6.73 -11.64
C GLU A 53 -5.44 5.84 -12.44
N ILE A 54 -5.38 6.00 -13.75
CA ILE A 54 -6.10 5.21 -14.74
C ILE A 54 -5.05 4.60 -15.66
N PRO A 55 -4.83 3.27 -15.59
CA PRO A 55 -3.85 2.60 -16.42
C PRO A 55 -4.28 2.58 -17.89
N LEU A 56 -3.31 2.73 -18.78
CA LEU A 56 -3.49 2.73 -20.22
C LEU A 56 -2.52 1.75 -20.88
N GLU A 57 -2.99 0.97 -21.83
CA GLU A 57 -2.15 0.30 -22.81
C GLU A 57 -1.78 1.26 -23.94
N ARG A 58 -0.63 1.04 -24.59
CA ARG A 58 -0.07 1.96 -25.57
C ARG A 58 0.34 1.26 -26.86
N GLU A 59 -0.01 1.89 -27.99
CA GLU A 59 0.51 1.57 -29.32
C GLU A 59 0.96 2.87 -30.00
N GLY A 60 2.28 3.16 -29.97
CA GLY A 60 2.79 4.46 -30.43
C GLY A 60 2.31 5.62 -29.57
N TYR A 61 1.57 6.56 -30.15
CA TYR A 61 0.89 7.65 -29.45
C TYR A 61 -0.62 7.44 -29.32
N THR A 62 -1.08 6.21 -29.47
CA THR A 62 -2.44 5.79 -29.19
C THR A 62 -2.47 5.09 -27.85
N PHE A 63 -3.31 5.56 -26.92
CA PHE A 63 -3.45 5.00 -25.58
C PHE A 63 -4.90 4.60 -25.36
N TYR A 64 -5.12 3.45 -24.74
CA TYR A 64 -6.47 2.96 -24.52
C TYR A 64 -6.58 2.19 -23.20
N GLN A 65 -7.72 2.33 -22.55
CA GLN A 65 -8.10 1.56 -21.38
C GLN A 65 -8.83 0.29 -21.85
N ARG A 66 -8.34 -0.88 -21.42
CA ARG A 66 -9.02 -2.17 -21.61
C ARG A 66 -9.86 -2.54 -20.40
N TYR A 67 -11.00 -3.12 -20.65
CA TYR A 67 -11.71 -3.91 -19.64
C TYR A 67 -10.98 -5.25 -19.43
N SER A 68 -10.97 -5.73 -18.18
CA SER A 68 -10.43 -7.04 -17.78
C SER A 68 -11.13 -8.23 -18.48
N SER A 69 -12.26 -8.02 -19.14
CA SER A 69 -12.99 -9.01 -19.91
C SER A 69 -13.36 -8.48 -21.31
N LYS A 70 -12.47 -8.73 -22.28
CA LYS A 70 -12.72 -8.68 -23.73
C LYS A 70 -12.93 -7.30 -24.40
N GLU A 71 -11.90 -6.90 -25.17
CA GLU A 71 -11.96 -6.16 -26.45
C GLU A 71 -12.72 -4.83 -26.56
N GLN A 72 -13.35 -4.30 -25.52
CA GLN A 72 -13.98 -2.98 -25.61
C GLN A 72 -13.05 -1.90 -25.07
N LYS A 73 -12.48 -1.09 -25.96
CA LYS A 73 -11.81 0.14 -25.60
C LYS A 73 -12.82 1.09 -24.97
N LEU A 74 -12.69 1.35 -23.65
CA LEU A 74 -13.58 2.29 -22.96
C LEU A 74 -13.24 3.71 -23.27
N GLU A 75 -11.95 3.99 -23.27
CA GLU A 75 -11.36 5.30 -23.52
C GLU A 75 -10.21 5.12 -24.51
N LEU A 76 -10.09 6.05 -25.43
CA LEU A 76 -9.06 6.07 -26.46
C LEU A 76 -8.47 7.47 -26.54
N PHE A 77 -7.15 7.57 -26.40
CA PHE A 77 -6.40 8.77 -26.74
C PHE A 77 -5.69 8.54 -28.08
N GLU A 78 -5.90 9.44 -29.02
CA GLU A 78 -5.15 9.52 -30.26
C GLU A 78 -4.36 10.83 -30.25
N LEU A 79 -3.07 10.72 -29.91
CA LEU A 79 -2.19 11.86 -29.71
C LEU A 79 -1.14 11.93 -30.82
N ARG A 80 -0.53 13.11 -30.99
CA ARG A 80 0.64 13.34 -31.83
C ARG A 80 1.58 14.31 -31.15
N LEU A 81 2.85 14.15 -31.38
CA LEU A 81 3.87 15.08 -30.92
C LEU A 81 3.89 16.32 -31.84
N VAL A 82 3.76 17.52 -31.24
CA VAL A 82 3.83 18.81 -31.94
C VAL A 82 4.85 19.66 -31.20
N GLY A 83 6.09 19.70 -31.70
CA GLY A 83 7.24 20.14 -30.90
C GLY A 83 7.46 19.19 -29.74
N GLU A 84 7.47 19.72 -28.52
CA GLU A 84 7.57 18.91 -27.28
C GLU A 84 6.19 18.56 -26.68
N ASN A 85 5.10 19.11 -27.24
CA ASN A 85 3.75 18.98 -26.72
C ASN A 85 3.03 17.78 -27.33
N LEU A 86 2.12 17.15 -26.56
CA LEU A 86 1.17 16.17 -27.06
C LEU A 86 -0.17 16.83 -27.32
N GLN A 87 -0.69 16.65 -28.54
CA GLN A 87 -1.99 17.17 -28.96
C GLN A 87 -2.78 16.08 -29.67
N GLY A 88 -4.10 16.13 -29.53
CA GLY A 88 -4.99 15.19 -30.21
C GLY A 88 -6.37 15.15 -29.61
N THR A 89 -6.93 13.94 -29.53
CA THR A 89 -8.27 13.73 -29.03
C THR A 89 -8.30 12.58 -28.02
N TRP A 90 -9.19 12.70 -27.09
CA TRP A 90 -9.68 11.60 -26.25
C TRP A 90 -11.13 11.33 -26.62
N GLN A 91 -11.50 10.06 -26.69
CA GLN A 91 -12.86 9.66 -27.00
C GLN A 91 -13.31 8.47 -26.16
N ASN A 92 -14.59 8.45 -25.87
CA ASN A 92 -15.30 7.29 -25.35
C ASN A 92 -16.58 7.07 -26.19
N LYS A 93 -17.45 6.12 -25.79
CA LYS A 93 -18.70 5.81 -26.51
C LYS A 93 -19.63 7.02 -26.75
N GLN A 94 -19.48 8.10 -25.97
CA GLN A 94 -20.43 9.21 -25.94
C GLN A 94 -19.82 10.56 -26.34
N ARG A 95 -18.49 10.73 -26.22
CA ARG A 95 -17.85 12.05 -26.33
C ARG A 95 -16.49 11.95 -27.02
N VAL A 96 -16.16 13.01 -27.73
CA VAL A 96 -14.82 13.30 -28.24
C VAL A 96 -14.39 14.64 -27.65
N LEU A 97 -13.24 14.71 -27.03
CA LEU A 97 -12.71 15.91 -26.38
C LEU A 97 -11.28 16.19 -26.88
N PRO A 98 -10.91 17.46 -27.08
CA PRO A 98 -9.53 17.81 -27.42
C PRO A 98 -8.59 17.58 -26.25
N VAL A 99 -7.34 17.19 -26.56
CA VAL A 99 -6.27 16.98 -25.59
C VAL A 99 -5.10 17.90 -25.95
N HIS A 100 -4.60 18.64 -24.95
CA HIS A 100 -3.42 19.50 -25.07
C HIS A 100 -2.56 19.29 -23.82
N LEU A 101 -1.36 18.74 -24.00
CA LEU A 101 -0.46 18.40 -22.91
C LEU A 101 0.94 18.94 -23.20
N THR A 102 1.60 19.49 -22.16
CA THR A 102 2.98 19.95 -22.18
C THR A 102 3.84 19.09 -21.27
N PRO A 103 5.11 18.83 -21.61
CA PRO A 103 6.01 18.07 -20.75
C PRO A 103 6.24 18.83 -19.43
N VAL A 104 6.36 18.08 -18.35
CA VAL A 104 6.68 18.60 -17.01
C VAL A 104 7.69 17.68 -16.32
N GLU A 105 8.53 18.26 -15.46
CA GLU A 105 9.48 17.48 -14.66
C GLU A 105 8.81 16.76 -13.48
N GLN A 106 7.69 17.31 -12.98
CA GLN A 106 6.96 16.77 -11.85
C GLN A 106 6.30 15.43 -12.20
N SER A 107 6.64 14.38 -11.47
CA SER A 107 5.98 13.06 -11.62
C SER A 107 4.53 13.08 -11.11
N LEU A 108 3.73 12.05 -11.50
CA LEU A 108 2.39 11.84 -10.93
C LEU A 108 2.46 11.62 -9.41
N ALA A 109 3.48 10.92 -8.94
CA ALA A 109 3.67 10.64 -7.52
C ALA A 109 3.93 11.91 -6.71
N ASP A 110 4.83 12.79 -7.21
CA ASP A 110 5.12 14.07 -6.56
C ASP A 110 3.89 14.96 -6.54
N TYR A 111 3.17 15.04 -7.66
CA TYR A 111 1.93 15.81 -7.74
C TYR A 111 0.90 15.33 -6.70
N ARG A 112 0.71 14.02 -6.56
CA ARG A 112 -0.18 13.46 -5.53
C ARG A 112 0.28 13.81 -4.13
N ALA A 113 1.58 13.60 -3.84
CA ALA A 113 2.14 13.88 -2.52
C ALA A 113 1.89 15.33 -2.07
N GLU A 114 1.94 16.29 -3.00
CA GLU A 114 1.65 17.71 -2.73
C GLU A 114 0.16 18.02 -2.57
N HIS A 115 -0.72 17.23 -3.18
CA HIS A 115 -2.16 17.53 -3.26
C HIS A 115 -3.03 16.65 -2.36
N MET A 116 -2.48 15.61 -1.72
CA MET A 116 -3.18 14.86 -0.67
C MET A 116 -3.51 15.78 0.52
N LYS A 117 -4.74 15.71 1.00
CA LYS A 117 -5.22 16.50 2.13
C LYS A 117 -5.74 15.60 3.23
N PHE A 118 -5.18 15.79 4.42
CA PHE A 118 -5.51 15.01 5.61
C PHE A 118 -6.25 15.89 6.62
N THR A 119 -7.46 15.52 6.96
CA THR A 119 -8.37 16.31 7.81
C THR A 119 -8.78 15.50 9.03
N LEU A 120 -8.74 16.11 10.21
CA LEU A 120 -9.30 15.55 11.44
C LEU A 120 -10.82 15.50 11.31
N ILE A 121 -11.41 14.30 11.40
CA ILE A 121 -12.86 14.09 11.24
C ILE A 121 -13.54 13.60 12.52
N GLY A 122 -12.79 13.21 13.54
CA GLY A 122 -13.35 12.72 14.80
C GLY A 122 -12.30 12.20 15.75
N GLU A 123 -12.77 11.80 16.92
CA GLU A 123 -11.97 11.24 18.01
C GLU A 123 -12.66 10.02 18.60
N LYS A 124 -11.88 9.02 19.05
CA LYS A 124 -12.32 7.89 19.86
C LYS A 124 -11.69 7.97 21.24
N GLN A 125 -12.50 7.89 22.28
CA GLN A 125 -12.01 7.93 23.68
C GLN A 125 -11.71 6.52 24.20
N PHE A 126 -10.53 6.33 24.80
CA PHE A 126 -10.07 5.12 25.47
C PHE A 126 -9.57 5.49 26.88
N ALA A 127 -10.42 5.30 27.90
CA ALA A 127 -10.14 5.77 29.25
C ALA A 127 -9.68 7.24 29.27
N LYS A 128 -8.39 7.50 29.53
CA LYS A 128 -7.80 8.86 29.53
C LYS A 128 -7.14 9.26 28.22
N GLN A 129 -6.98 8.32 27.27
CA GLN A 129 -6.37 8.55 25.98
C GLN A 129 -7.42 8.83 24.90
N THR A 130 -7.04 9.66 23.93
CA THR A 130 -7.84 9.93 22.75
C THR A 130 -7.08 9.52 21.50
N ILE A 131 -7.76 8.79 20.61
CA ILE A 131 -7.27 8.50 19.28
C ILE A 131 -8.04 9.34 18.28
N GLU A 132 -7.33 10.16 17.54
CA GLU A 132 -7.88 11.01 16.49
C GLU A 132 -8.03 10.21 15.20
N LEU A 133 -9.12 10.49 14.46
CA LEU A 133 -9.41 9.94 13.14
C LEU A 133 -9.07 10.98 12.10
N ILE A 134 -8.06 10.68 11.28
CA ILE A 134 -7.59 11.53 10.19
C ILE A 134 -8.03 10.92 8.87
N LYS A 135 -8.78 11.67 8.06
CA LYS A 135 -9.28 11.23 6.76
C LYS A 135 -8.52 11.92 5.62
N GLU A 136 -8.19 11.18 4.58
CA GLU A 136 -7.72 11.78 3.34
C GLU A 136 -8.90 12.03 2.39
N ASP A 137 -8.91 13.22 1.76
CA ASP A 137 -10.10 13.75 1.08
C ASP A 137 -10.45 13.02 -0.24
N HIS A 138 -9.46 12.47 -0.97
CA HIS A 138 -9.69 11.84 -2.28
C HIS A 138 -10.05 10.35 -2.15
N SER A 139 -9.33 9.63 -1.29
CA SER A 139 -9.60 8.21 -1.01
C SER A 139 -10.78 8.01 -0.06
N ASN A 140 -11.12 9.03 0.72
CA ASN A 140 -12.03 8.96 1.89
C ASN A 140 -11.57 7.98 2.98
N PHE A 141 -10.37 7.43 2.88
CA PHE A 141 -9.82 6.54 3.88
C PHE A 141 -9.42 7.31 5.14
N ALA A 142 -9.80 6.77 6.31
CA ALA A 142 -9.46 7.34 7.60
C ALA A 142 -8.55 6.40 8.39
N PHE A 143 -7.54 6.98 9.03
CA PHE A 143 -6.61 6.24 9.87
C PHE A 143 -6.33 6.99 11.18
N TYR A 144 -5.51 6.42 12.05
CA TYR A 144 -5.35 6.85 13.43
C TYR A 144 -4.17 7.79 13.64
N ARG A 145 -4.32 8.67 14.66
CA ARG A 145 -3.26 9.49 15.23
C ARG A 145 -3.45 9.55 16.75
N LEU A 146 -2.36 9.48 17.52
CA LEU A 146 -2.43 9.68 18.96
C LEU A 146 -2.78 11.14 19.29
N GLY A 147 -3.85 11.34 20.06
CA GLY A 147 -4.33 12.64 20.50
C GLY A 147 -3.99 12.92 21.99
N LYS A 148 -4.99 13.44 22.73
CA LYS A 148 -4.86 13.78 24.14
C LYS A 148 -4.64 12.54 25.01
N GLY A 149 -3.99 12.73 26.17
CA GLY A 149 -3.72 11.67 27.13
C GLY A 149 -2.42 10.89 26.88
N PHE A 150 -1.80 11.04 25.69
CA PHE A 150 -0.45 10.55 25.42
C PHE A 150 0.60 11.63 25.65
N THR A 151 1.79 11.23 26.09
CA THR A 151 2.92 12.15 26.29
C THR A 151 3.42 12.69 24.94
N GLN A 152 4.10 13.83 24.97
CA GLN A 152 4.69 14.41 23.77
C GLN A 152 5.70 13.47 23.10
N ALA A 153 6.47 12.69 23.91
CA ALA A 153 7.42 11.71 23.39
C ALA A 153 6.72 10.57 22.62
N GLN A 154 5.62 10.03 23.17
CA GLN A 154 4.81 8.99 22.53
C GLN A 154 4.20 9.48 21.21
N GLN A 155 3.64 10.70 21.21
CA GLN A 155 3.10 11.31 20.00
C GLN A 155 4.20 11.58 18.94
N ALA A 156 5.36 12.10 19.35
CA ALA A 156 6.49 12.36 18.46
C ALA A 156 7.09 11.07 17.87
N PHE A 157 7.02 9.97 18.59
CA PHE A 157 7.45 8.66 18.11
C PHE A 157 6.42 8.05 17.13
N LEU A 158 5.17 7.90 17.56
CA LEU A 158 4.22 7.06 16.82
C LEU A 158 3.46 7.80 15.71
N ASN A 159 3.12 9.08 15.89
CA ASN A 159 2.33 9.81 14.89
C ASN A 159 3.00 9.91 13.51
N PRO A 160 4.32 10.10 13.36
CA PRO A 160 4.98 10.04 12.05
C PRO A 160 4.89 8.68 11.38
N LEU A 161 4.97 7.58 12.15
CA LEU A 161 4.84 6.21 11.64
C LEU A 161 3.41 5.94 11.15
N LEU A 162 2.40 6.30 11.95
CA LEU A 162 0.99 6.18 11.56
C LEU A 162 0.67 7.06 10.35
N ALA A 163 1.22 8.28 10.27
CA ALA A 163 1.03 9.17 9.12
C ALA A 163 1.69 8.62 7.85
N LYS A 164 2.83 7.94 7.97
CA LYS A 164 3.46 7.24 6.84
C LYS A 164 2.59 6.09 6.36
N LEU A 165 2.15 5.22 7.26
CA LEU A 165 1.25 4.10 6.93
C LEU A 165 -0.05 4.60 6.29
N HIS A 166 -0.66 5.66 6.83
CA HIS A 166 -1.84 6.27 6.25
C HIS A 166 -1.62 6.69 4.80
N ARG A 167 -0.49 7.37 4.49
CA ARG A 167 -0.13 7.74 3.11
C ARG A 167 0.08 6.52 2.22
N ASP A 168 0.76 5.50 2.71
CA ASP A 168 1.01 4.28 1.94
C ASP A 168 -0.30 3.58 1.56
N TYR A 169 -1.28 3.49 2.48
CA TYR A 169 -2.61 2.97 2.19
C TYR A 169 -3.39 3.85 1.21
N VAL A 170 -3.36 5.17 1.38
CA VAL A 170 -4.01 6.12 0.45
C VAL A 170 -3.44 5.97 -0.96
N LEU A 171 -2.12 5.76 -1.11
CA LEU A 171 -1.51 5.52 -2.41
C LEU A 171 -2.10 4.29 -3.10
N ASN A 172 -2.34 3.20 -2.36
CA ASN A 172 -3.00 2.02 -2.94
C ASN A 172 -4.43 2.33 -3.42
N PHE A 173 -5.22 3.12 -2.67
CA PHE A 173 -6.53 3.58 -3.16
C PHE A 173 -6.44 4.41 -4.45
N LEU A 174 -5.37 5.17 -4.62
CA LEU A 174 -5.20 6.08 -5.75
C LEU A 174 -4.51 5.42 -6.96
N GLN A 175 -3.80 4.31 -6.77
CA GLN A 175 -3.03 3.62 -7.81
C GLN A 175 -3.64 2.30 -8.25
N CYS A 176 -4.20 1.53 -7.33
CA CYS A 176 -4.74 0.21 -7.63
C CYS A 176 -6.18 0.30 -8.17
N GLU A 177 -6.61 -0.69 -8.92
CA GLU A 177 -7.99 -0.79 -9.43
C GLU A 177 -8.98 -0.82 -8.27
N GLU A 178 -8.69 -1.70 -7.29
CA GLU A 178 -9.45 -1.82 -6.05
C GLU A 178 -8.50 -1.84 -4.86
N ALA A 179 -8.88 -1.15 -3.78
CA ALA A 179 -8.21 -1.23 -2.50
C ALA A 179 -9.25 -1.04 -1.39
N SER A 180 -9.14 -1.87 -0.36
CA SER A 180 -9.93 -1.79 0.86
C SER A 180 -9.02 -1.99 2.05
N TYR A 181 -9.20 -1.16 3.09
CA TYR A 181 -8.50 -1.27 4.36
C TYR A 181 -9.47 -1.02 5.48
N GLU A 182 -9.50 -1.93 6.46
CA GLU A 182 -10.37 -1.88 7.63
C GLU A 182 -9.51 -1.88 8.90
N PRO A 183 -9.05 -0.70 9.36
CA PRO A 183 -8.24 -0.60 10.56
C PRO A 183 -9.10 -0.73 11.82
N GLN A 184 -8.67 -1.58 12.75
CA GLN A 184 -9.29 -1.81 14.04
C GLN A 184 -8.26 -1.68 15.16
N ILE A 185 -8.56 -0.88 16.17
CA ILE A 185 -7.72 -0.77 17.36
C ILE A 185 -7.96 -2.01 18.22
N SER A 186 -6.87 -2.72 18.52
CA SER A 186 -6.89 -3.90 19.37
C SER A 186 -6.57 -3.57 20.84
N LEU A 187 -5.65 -2.61 21.06
CA LEU A 187 -5.30 -2.15 22.41
C LEU A 187 -4.89 -0.68 22.40
N VAL A 188 -5.36 0.06 23.40
CA VAL A 188 -4.86 1.39 23.76
C VAL A 188 -4.63 1.41 25.28
N SER A 189 -3.40 1.70 25.71
CA SER A 189 -3.03 1.90 27.09
C SER A 189 -1.91 2.93 27.22
N ASP A 190 -1.45 3.22 28.45
CA ASP A 190 -0.29 4.10 28.69
C ASP A 190 1.01 3.52 28.13
N GLU A 191 1.10 2.19 28.06
CA GLU A 191 2.31 1.47 27.68
C GLU A 191 2.28 0.91 26.28
N TYR A 192 1.08 0.61 25.73
CA TYR A 192 0.95 -0.09 24.46
C TYR A 192 -0.11 0.52 23.57
N PHE A 193 0.17 0.47 22.26
CA PHE A 193 -0.80 0.68 21.19
C PHE A 193 -0.73 -0.50 20.23
N SER A 194 -1.89 -1.09 19.92
CA SER A 194 -1.98 -2.18 18.96
C SER A 194 -3.15 -1.95 17.99
N VAL A 195 -2.89 -2.19 16.72
CA VAL A 195 -3.88 -2.05 15.63
C VAL A 195 -3.74 -3.22 14.66
N VAL A 196 -4.88 -3.73 14.20
CA VAL A 196 -4.97 -4.69 13.10
C VAL A 196 -5.61 -4.00 11.91
N ILE A 197 -5.09 -4.25 10.72
CA ILE A 197 -5.60 -3.71 9.46
C ILE A 197 -5.88 -4.88 8.54
N GLN A 198 -7.15 -5.18 8.31
CA GLN A 198 -7.57 -6.09 7.26
C GLN A 198 -7.48 -5.36 5.94
N TYR A 199 -6.97 -6.03 4.89
CA TYR A 199 -6.82 -5.39 3.59
C TYR A 199 -7.16 -6.34 2.44
N GLN A 200 -7.62 -5.74 1.35
CA GLN A 200 -7.75 -6.37 0.04
C GLN A 200 -7.33 -5.37 -1.02
N ILE A 201 -6.41 -5.77 -1.91
CA ILE A 201 -5.81 -4.89 -2.93
C ILE A 201 -5.76 -5.63 -4.25
N SER A 202 -6.17 -4.95 -5.34
CA SER A 202 -6.00 -5.41 -6.72
C SER A 202 -5.30 -4.31 -7.54
N CYS A 203 -4.02 -4.52 -7.85
CA CYS A 203 -3.20 -3.54 -8.58
C CYS A 203 -2.77 -4.06 -9.96
N GLY A 204 -3.64 -4.82 -10.64
CA GLY A 204 -3.37 -5.35 -12.00
C GLY A 204 -2.63 -6.68 -12.03
N GLY A 205 -2.44 -7.36 -10.90
CA GLY A 205 -1.95 -8.73 -10.85
C GLY A 205 -3.05 -9.75 -11.21
N PRO A 206 -2.69 -11.04 -11.40
CA PRO A 206 -3.65 -12.09 -11.76
C PRO A 206 -4.67 -12.39 -10.64
N HIS A 207 -4.34 -12.07 -9.40
CA HIS A 207 -5.18 -12.27 -8.22
C HIS A 207 -5.09 -11.06 -7.30
N PRO A 208 -6.18 -10.70 -6.58
CA PRO A 208 -6.11 -9.72 -5.50
C PRO A 208 -5.22 -10.25 -4.36
N GLU A 209 -4.51 -9.36 -3.72
CA GLU A 209 -3.82 -9.59 -2.47
C GLU A 209 -4.75 -9.24 -1.31
N TYR A 210 -4.84 -10.10 -0.31
CA TYR A 210 -5.63 -9.88 0.89
C TYR A 210 -4.94 -10.45 2.13
N GLY A 211 -5.26 -9.92 3.29
CA GLY A 211 -4.71 -10.39 4.55
C GLY A 211 -4.94 -9.45 5.71
N GLU A 212 -4.17 -9.69 6.76
CA GLU A 212 -4.15 -8.85 7.95
C GLU A 212 -2.73 -8.39 8.27
N GLN A 213 -2.59 -7.11 8.59
CA GLN A 213 -1.39 -6.52 9.14
C GLN A 213 -1.62 -6.20 10.62
N MET A 214 -0.84 -6.82 11.50
CA MET A 214 -0.91 -6.60 12.95
C MET A 214 0.29 -5.78 13.40
N LEU A 215 0.04 -4.62 13.99
CA LEU A 215 1.08 -3.66 14.40
C LEU A 215 0.99 -3.43 15.91
N ASN A 216 2.10 -3.65 16.60
CA ASN A 216 2.22 -3.47 18.04
C ASN A 216 3.33 -2.49 18.36
N PHE A 217 3.08 -1.60 19.32
CA PHE A 217 4.01 -0.58 19.73
C PHE A 217 4.12 -0.55 21.26
N ASP A 218 5.35 -0.57 21.78
CA ASP A 218 5.67 -0.29 23.18
C ASP A 218 5.90 1.22 23.32
N LEU A 219 4.91 1.91 23.88
CA LEU A 219 4.92 3.36 24.05
C LEU A 219 5.82 3.79 25.23
N SER A 220 6.15 2.88 26.15
CA SER A 220 7.07 3.15 27.23
C SER A 220 8.54 3.13 26.77
N LYS A 221 8.84 2.27 25.78
CA LYS A 221 10.17 2.17 25.16
C LYS A 221 10.30 2.95 23.87
N LEU A 222 9.21 3.53 23.35
CA LEU A 222 9.14 4.20 22.07
C LEU A 222 9.63 3.30 20.93
N ALA A 223 9.13 2.07 20.87
CA ALA A 223 9.56 1.04 19.94
C ALA A 223 8.38 0.31 19.28
N GLN A 224 8.53 -0.04 18.01
CA GLN A 224 7.65 -1.01 17.38
C GLN A 224 8.08 -2.43 17.79
N LEU A 225 7.13 -3.27 18.12
CA LEU A 225 7.34 -4.67 18.46
C LEU A 225 7.06 -5.53 17.21
N HIS A 226 8.11 -6.11 16.64
CA HIS A 226 7.99 -6.94 15.44
C HIS A 226 7.72 -8.40 15.79
N ASN A 227 8.37 -8.90 16.85
CA ASN A 227 8.27 -10.28 17.27
C ASN A 227 7.65 -10.40 18.68
N LEU A 228 6.87 -11.45 18.89
CA LEU A 228 6.25 -11.73 20.19
C LEU A 228 7.32 -11.87 21.31
N THR A 229 8.47 -12.43 20.98
CA THR A 229 9.60 -12.61 21.90
C THR A 229 10.25 -11.30 22.37
N GLU A 230 10.07 -10.19 21.65
CA GLU A 230 10.54 -8.87 22.13
C GLU A 230 9.76 -8.39 23.35
N ARG A 231 8.49 -8.79 23.44
CA ARG A 231 7.65 -8.51 24.61
C ARG A 231 7.71 -9.61 25.65
N PHE A 232 7.78 -10.87 25.23
CA PHE A 232 7.73 -12.06 26.07
C PHE A 232 8.93 -12.99 25.78
N PRO A 233 10.16 -12.64 26.22
CA PRO A 233 11.39 -13.31 25.78
C PRO A 233 11.54 -14.75 26.25
N LYS A 234 10.78 -15.18 27.25
CA LYS A 234 10.80 -16.55 27.79
C LYS A 234 9.59 -17.38 27.40
N LEU A 235 8.66 -16.81 26.67
CA LEU A 235 7.39 -17.44 26.31
C LEU A 235 7.61 -18.54 25.26
N ASP A 236 7.30 -19.78 25.62
CA ASP A 236 7.11 -20.86 24.65
C ASP A 236 5.63 -20.93 24.23
N TYR A 237 5.23 -19.95 23.43
CA TYR A 237 3.85 -19.84 22.95
C TYR A 237 3.38 -21.09 22.21
N TYR A 238 4.26 -21.78 21.47
CA TYR A 238 3.91 -23.01 20.77
C TYR A 238 3.43 -24.09 21.72
N SER A 239 4.19 -24.36 22.80
CA SER A 239 3.82 -25.39 23.77
C SER A 239 2.51 -25.04 24.50
N LEU A 240 2.32 -23.77 24.89
CA LEU A 240 1.09 -23.30 25.52
C LEU A 240 -0.13 -23.44 24.59
N LEU A 241 0.01 -23.02 23.33
CA LEU A 241 -1.07 -23.13 22.35
C LEU A 241 -1.38 -24.61 22.02
N LYS A 242 -0.35 -25.44 21.91
CA LYS A 242 -0.54 -26.88 21.71
C LYS A 242 -1.29 -27.54 22.85
N GLU A 243 -0.92 -27.24 24.10
CA GLU A 243 -1.63 -27.74 25.28
C GLU A 243 -3.10 -27.33 25.29
N LYS A 244 -3.35 -26.07 24.95
CA LYS A 244 -4.70 -25.48 24.99
C LYS A 244 -5.60 -25.91 23.83
N TYR A 245 -5.06 -26.06 22.62
CA TYR A 245 -5.86 -26.16 21.39
C TYR A 245 -5.67 -27.46 20.60
N ALA A 246 -4.67 -28.33 20.92
CA ALA A 246 -4.42 -29.52 20.09
C ALA A 246 -5.61 -30.50 20.00
N ASN A 247 -6.52 -30.47 20.97
CA ASN A 247 -7.73 -31.30 20.97
C ASN A 247 -9.01 -30.53 20.58
N ASN A 248 -8.87 -29.33 20.02
CA ASN A 248 -10.03 -28.55 19.57
C ASN A 248 -10.53 -29.08 18.22
N ASN A 249 -11.70 -29.73 18.22
CA ASN A 249 -12.32 -30.31 17.03
C ASN A 249 -12.88 -29.27 16.05
N GLU A 250 -12.87 -27.96 16.40
CA GLU A 250 -13.28 -26.87 15.52
C GLU A 250 -12.14 -26.45 14.59
N LEU A 251 -10.90 -26.83 14.89
CA LEU A 251 -9.75 -26.54 14.01
C LEU A 251 -9.77 -27.47 12.79
N GLN A 252 -9.45 -26.90 11.64
CA GLN A 252 -9.37 -27.65 10.39
C GLN A 252 -8.17 -28.62 10.43
N ALA A 253 -8.46 -29.91 10.25
CA ALA A 253 -7.44 -30.96 10.36
C ALA A 253 -6.33 -30.83 9.28
N GLU A 254 -6.70 -30.37 8.08
CA GLU A 254 -5.77 -30.14 6.97
C GLU A 254 -4.73 -29.05 7.22
N CYS A 255 -4.93 -28.21 8.23
CA CYS A 255 -3.98 -27.14 8.58
C CYS A 255 -2.83 -27.60 9.47
N GLU A 256 -2.91 -28.80 10.06
CA GLU A 256 -1.83 -29.47 10.80
C GLU A 256 -1.13 -28.54 11.82
N TYR A 257 -1.89 -27.69 12.51
CA TYR A 257 -1.37 -26.59 13.36
C TYR A 257 -0.29 -27.01 14.36
N PHE A 258 -0.43 -28.21 14.95
CA PHE A 258 0.44 -28.65 16.04
C PHE A 258 1.26 -29.91 15.70
N GLU A 259 1.35 -30.29 14.42
CA GLU A 259 2.19 -31.41 13.97
C GLU A 259 3.67 -31.01 13.94
N SER A 260 3.99 -29.78 13.55
CA SER A 260 5.35 -29.26 13.54
C SER A 260 5.43 -27.86 14.16
N ARG A 261 6.51 -27.63 14.93
CA ARG A 261 6.84 -26.27 15.41
C ARG A 261 7.17 -25.31 14.25
N ASP A 262 7.60 -25.83 13.11
CA ASP A 262 7.97 -25.01 11.95
C ASP A 262 6.77 -24.24 11.38
N ASN A 263 5.54 -24.76 11.56
CA ASN A 263 4.31 -24.04 11.20
C ASN A 263 4.12 -22.73 11.97
N TRP A 264 4.88 -22.55 13.08
CA TRP A 264 4.87 -21.38 13.95
C TRP A 264 6.16 -20.56 13.88
N ALA A 265 7.03 -20.83 12.90
CA ALA A 265 8.30 -20.11 12.74
C ALA A 265 8.06 -18.63 12.40
N THR A 266 6.96 -18.33 11.69
CA THR A 266 6.49 -16.97 11.42
C THR A 266 5.06 -16.85 11.93
N VAL A 267 4.83 -15.87 12.80
CA VAL A 267 3.50 -15.58 13.34
C VAL A 267 3.16 -14.10 13.18
N LYS A 268 1.91 -13.83 12.90
CA LYS A 268 1.31 -12.52 13.13
C LYS A 268 0.77 -12.50 14.56
N TRP A 269 0.82 -11.37 15.21
CA TRP A 269 0.33 -11.27 16.59
C TRP A 269 -0.13 -9.87 16.94
N ARG A 270 -1.08 -9.77 17.87
CA ARG A 270 -1.57 -8.49 18.38
C ARG A 270 -1.82 -8.54 19.88
N LEU A 271 -1.57 -7.42 20.53
CA LEU A 271 -1.94 -7.19 21.91
C LEU A 271 -3.46 -6.92 22.00
N THR A 272 -4.08 -7.45 23.06
CA THR A 272 -5.46 -7.16 23.44
C THR A 272 -5.50 -6.74 24.93
N ALA A 273 -6.66 -6.29 25.40
CA ALA A 273 -6.82 -5.94 26.81
C ALA A 273 -6.60 -7.15 27.76
N ASP A 274 -6.93 -8.35 27.29
CA ASP A 274 -6.96 -9.56 28.11
C ASP A 274 -5.78 -10.51 27.85
N GLY A 275 -4.90 -10.20 26.89
CA GLY A 275 -3.79 -11.05 26.51
C GLY A 275 -3.22 -10.77 25.14
N VAL A 276 -2.87 -11.83 24.39
CA VAL A 276 -2.39 -11.75 23.02
C VAL A 276 -3.17 -12.68 22.10
N ILE A 277 -3.36 -12.25 20.87
CA ILE A 277 -3.81 -13.11 19.78
C ILE A 277 -2.60 -13.39 18.90
N ILE A 278 -2.42 -14.66 18.57
CA ILE A 278 -1.32 -15.17 17.75
C ILE A 278 -1.95 -15.92 16.58
N GLN A 279 -1.48 -15.64 15.37
CA GLN A 279 -1.96 -16.26 14.14
C GLN A 279 -0.76 -16.85 13.40
N PRO A 280 -0.73 -18.17 13.12
CA PRO A 280 0.33 -18.75 12.30
C PRO A 280 0.21 -18.24 10.87
N TYR A 281 1.35 -18.07 10.19
CA TYR A 281 1.39 -17.60 8.81
C TYR A 281 1.62 -18.78 7.88
N TYR A 282 0.65 -19.07 7.02
CA TYR A 282 0.70 -20.18 6.06
C TYR A 282 0.92 -19.74 4.61
N GLY A 283 0.84 -18.47 4.33
CA GLY A 283 0.88 -17.92 2.98
C GLY A 283 -0.44 -18.07 2.21
N HIS A 284 -0.47 -17.52 1.01
CA HIS A 284 -1.72 -17.28 0.27
C HIS A 284 -2.55 -18.54 -0.03
N SER A 285 -1.89 -19.65 -0.36
CA SER A 285 -2.58 -20.90 -0.72
C SER A 285 -3.29 -21.59 0.45
N MET A 286 -2.85 -21.30 1.68
CA MET A 286 -3.37 -21.86 2.92
C MET A 286 -3.93 -20.77 3.84
N ALA A 287 -4.33 -19.64 3.29
CA ALA A 287 -4.91 -18.53 4.06
C ALA A 287 -6.10 -18.91 4.97
N PRO A 288 -6.97 -19.88 4.63
CA PRO A 288 -8.00 -20.38 5.55
C PRO A 288 -7.46 -20.97 6.85
N CYS A 289 -6.17 -21.36 6.89
CA CYS A 289 -5.49 -21.85 8.08
C CYS A 289 -4.95 -20.73 8.98
N GLU A 290 -4.99 -19.48 8.56
CA GLU A 290 -4.58 -18.34 9.37
C GLU A 290 -5.70 -17.94 10.32
N VAL A 291 -5.87 -18.70 11.40
CA VAL A 291 -6.89 -18.45 12.43
C VAL A 291 -6.26 -17.89 13.72
N ASP A 292 -7.05 -17.19 14.50
CA ASP A 292 -6.65 -16.56 15.76
C ASP A 292 -6.57 -17.57 16.89
N PHE A 293 -5.42 -17.61 17.58
CA PHE A 293 -5.21 -18.33 18.83
C PHE A 293 -4.97 -17.33 19.96
N PHE A 294 -5.66 -17.48 21.06
CA PHE A 294 -5.61 -16.55 22.19
C PHE A 294 -4.86 -17.13 23.38
N LEU A 295 -3.91 -16.35 23.92
CA LEU A 295 -3.29 -16.56 25.23
C LEU A 295 -3.67 -15.41 26.16
N SER A 296 -4.22 -15.72 27.32
CA SER A 296 -4.61 -14.74 28.33
C SER A 296 -3.37 -14.14 29.04
N THR A 297 -3.57 -12.99 29.67
CA THR A 297 -2.53 -12.35 30.49
C THR A 297 -2.00 -13.27 31.58
N GLN A 298 -2.82 -14.16 32.15
CA GLN A 298 -2.41 -15.14 33.13
C GLN A 298 -1.44 -16.16 32.52
N GLU A 299 -1.80 -16.78 31.38
CA GLU A 299 -0.97 -17.77 30.66
C GLU A 299 0.36 -17.18 30.15
N LEU A 300 0.42 -15.87 29.96
CA LEU A 300 1.65 -15.16 29.55
C LEU A 300 2.64 -14.90 30.72
N ASN A 301 2.18 -14.98 31.98
CA ASN A 301 2.98 -14.69 33.17
C ASN A 301 3.39 -15.96 33.97
N ASP A 302 2.77 -17.09 33.70
CA ASP A 302 3.11 -18.40 34.27
C ASP A 302 4.32 -19.01 33.52
#